data_73570536795a5a92b59cb147c3b94231
#
_entry.id   73570536795a5a92b59cb147c3b94231
#
_cell.length_a   1.000
_cell.length_b   1.000
_cell.length_c   1.000
_cell.angle_alpha   90.00
_cell.angle_beta   90.00
_cell.angle_gamma   90.00
#
_symmetry.space_group_name_H-M   'P 1'
#
loop_
_entity.id
_entity.type
_entity.pdbx_description
1 polymer ?
#
loop_
_entity_poly.entity_id
_entity_poly.type
_entity_poly.pdbx_seq_one_letter_code
_entity_poly.pdbx_strand_id
1 'polypeptide(L)'
;NLMYAFHFYASESSHNQWLTAKIGTAIDKGLPVFVSEFGLSEASGNGNVDLNKAAEWMKRCDDRNVSYCVWSLCNKNESSALIKSSCGKTSGWNIDDLTKAGQFIRNHYRSRMENTAENNPEVKNLAPNITVSYKTHVQTFGWENEVSNGKMAGTVGSAKRLEGITIRVSGDSNLGIRYKTHVQSYGWQDWKENGVMSGTTGEAKRLEAICIELTGANKDK
;
A
#
# COMPACT_ATOMS: atom_id res chain seq x y z
N ASN A 1 -18.22 -0.04 -13.01
CA ASN A 1 -17.62 0.77 -11.96
C ASN A 1 -16.49 1.60 -12.57
N LEU A 2 -16.59 2.93 -12.48
CA LEU A 2 -15.61 3.89 -12.98
C LEU A 2 -15.13 4.75 -11.81
N MET A 3 -13.83 5.06 -11.77
CA MET A 3 -13.22 5.96 -10.79
C MET A 3 -12.43 7.02 -11.53
N TYR A 4 -12.48 8.26 -11.06
CA TYR A 4 -11.82 9.40 -11.70
C TYR A 4 -10.47 9.65 -11.02
N ALA A 5 -9.41 9.66 -11.82
CA ALA A 5 -8.07 10.03 -11.35
C ALA A 5 -7.97 11.54 -11.16
N PHE A 6 -7.32 11.95 -10.08
CA PHE A 6 -6.99 13.35 -9.82
C PHE A 6 -5.52 13.46 -9.45
N HIS A 7 -4.82 14.48 -9.93
CA HIS A 7 -3.42 14.75 -9.63
C HIS A 7 -3.26 16.17 -9.08
N PHE A 8 -2.36 16.33 -8.12
CA PHE A 8 -1.93 17.64 -7.67
C PHE A 8 -0.46 17.67 -7.23
N TYR A 9 0.14 18.83 -7.29
CA TYR A 9 1.48 19.10 -6.77
C TYR A 9 1.43 20.34 -5.89
N ALA A 10 1.88 20.22 -4.64
CA ALA A 10 1.64 21.25 -3.63
C ALA A 10 2.36 22.56 -3.91
N SER A 11 3.56 22.52 -4.49
CA SER A 11 4.31 23.72 -4.88
C SER A 11 3.99 24.27 -6.27
N GLU A 12 3.15 23.58 -7.04
CA GLU A 12 2.76 24.03 -8.34
C GLU A 12 1.80 25.23 -8.23
N SER A 13 2.13 26.34 -8.87
CA SER A 13 1.37 27.59 -8.75
C SER A 13 -0.04 27.50 -9.33
N SER A 14 -0.22 26.73 -10.40
CA SER A 14 -1.52 26.46 -11.03
C SER A 14 -2.41 25.53 -10.20
N HIS A 15 -1.82 24.77 -9.28
CA HIS A 15 -2.53 23.88 -8.36
C HIS A 15 -2.93 24.66 -7.10
N ASN A 16 -3.97 25.44 -7.19
CA ASN A 16 -4.47 26.35 -6.17
C ASN A 16 -5.75 25.82 -5.48
N GLN A 17 -6.31 26.61 -4.57
CA GLN A 17 -7.53 26.25 -3.83
C GLN A 17 -8.73 25.94 -4.74
N TRP A 18 -8.82 26.55 -5.90
CA TRP A 18 -9.91 26.28 -6.85
C TRP A 18 -9.78 24.86 -7.44
N LEU A 19 -8.56 24.42 -7.74
CA LEU A 19 -8.33 23.04 -8.20
C LEU A 19 -8.66 22.03 -7.09
N THR A 20 -8.23 22.29 -5.84
CA THR A 20 -8.55 21.41 -4.70
C THR A 20 -10.04 21.29 -4.43
N ALA A 21 -10.80 22.39 -4.62
CA ALA A 21 -12.25 22.37 -4.44
C ALA A 21 -12.97 21.42 -5.41
N LYS A 22 -12.36 21.11 -6.56
CA LYS A 22 -12.94 20.17 -7.54
C LYS A 22 -13.06 18.75 -7.01
N ILE A 23 -12.15 18.31 -6.13
CA ILE A 23 -12.27 16.99 -5.47
C ILE A 23 -13.60 16.94 -4.71
N GLY A 24 -13.86 17.94 -3.86
CA GLY A 24 -15.09 18.04 -3.12
C GLY A 24 -16.32 18.07 -4.03
N THR A 25 -16.30 18.93 -5.05
CA THR A 25 -17.41 19.04 -6.01
C THR A 25 -17.70 17.72 -6.72
N ALA A 26 -16.67 16.96 -7.09
CA ALA A 26 -16.85 15.67 -7.73
C ALA A 26 -17.52 14.66 -6.79
N ILE A 27 -17.04 14.56 -5.54
CA ILE A 27 -17.57 13.66 -4.53
C ILE A 27 -19.02 14.02 -4.17
N ASP A 28 -19.30 15.32 -3.98
CA ASP A 28 -20.64 15.81 -3.66
C ASP A 28 -21.65 15.49 -4.77
N LYS A 29 -21.18 15.27 -6.01
CA LYS A 29 -21.97 14.80 -7.16
C LYS A 29 -21.99 13.27 -7.31
N GLY A 30 -21.48 12.53 -6.33
CA GLY A 30 -21.46 11.07 -6.34
C GLY A 30 -20.40 10.45 -7.26
N LEU A 31 -19.39 11.22 -7.72
CA LEU A 31 -18.30 10.69 -8.53
C LEU A 31 -17.20 10.13 -7.62
N PRO A 32 -16.82 8.86 -7.76
CA PRO A 32 -15.70 8.31 -7.02
C PRO A 32 -14.37 8.87 -7.54
N VAL A 33 -13.58 9.44 -6.64
CA VAL A 33 -12.28 10.06 -6.94
C VAL A 33 -11.16 9.30 -6.26
N PHE A 34 -10.06 9.13 -6.98
CA PHE A 34 -8.80 8.61 -6.47
C PHE A 34 -7.65 9.55 -6.89
N VAL A 35 -6.88 10.01 -5.92
CA VAL A 35 -5.67 10.78 -6.21
C VAL A 35 -4.55 9.78 -6.52
N SER A 36 -4.47 9.39 -7.78
CA SER A 36 -3.51 8.39 -8.24
C SER A 36 -2.06 8.89 -8.24
N GLU A 37 -1.89 10.22 -8.14
CA GLU A 37 -0.58 10.84 -8.05
C GLU A 37 -0.69 12.20 -7.35
N PHE A 38 0.16 12.43 -6.34
CA PHE A 38 0.37 13.77 -5.81
C PHE A 38 1.84 13.97 -5.40
N GLY A 39 2.32 15.20 -5.48
CA GLY A 39 3.66 15.57 -5.06
C GLY A 39 3.69 16.77 -4.13
N LEU A 40 4.78 16.90 -3.37
CA LEU A 40 5.03 18.04 -2.49
C LEU A 40 5.82 19.15 -3.20
N SER A 41 6.42 18.81 -4.35
CA SER A 41 7.21 19.68 -5.24
C SER A 41 6.32 20.39 -6.27
N GLU A 42 6.95 21.00 -7.26
CA GLU A 42 6.29 21.43 -8.49
C GLU A 42 5.96 20.22 -9.38
N ALA A 43 5.07 20.40 -10.35
CA ALA A 43 4.61 19.33 -11.24
C ALA A 43 5.73 18.73 -12.13
N SER A 44 6.82 19.45 -12.29
CA SER A 44 8.05 18.96 -12.95
C SER A 44 8.75 17.83 -12.18
N GLY A 45 8.39 17.59 -10.92
CA GLY A 45 9.11 16.73 -9.98
C GLY A 45 10.27 17.44 -9.28
N ASN A 46 10.63 18.65 -9.68
CA ASN A 46 11.69 19.49 -9.13
C ASN A 46 11.11 20.76 -8.48
N GLY A 47 11.99 21.72 -8.20
CA GLY A 47 11.62 23.00 -7.62
C GLY A 47 11.40 22.94 -6.10
N ASN A 48 10.61 23.85 -5.60
CA ASN A 48 10.34 23.99 -4.18
C ASN A 48 9.49 22.83 -3.63
N VAL A 49 9.58 22.57 -2.33
CA VAL A 49 8.75 21.59 -1.61
C VAL A 49 7.93 22.35 -0.57
N ASP A 50 6.61 22.34 -0.71
CA ASP A 50 5.68 23.02 0.20
C ASP A 50 4.94 21.99 1.09
N LEU A 51 5.49 21.78 2.27
CA LEU A 51 4.94 20.82 3.24
C LEU A 51 3.60 21.29 3.83
N ASN A 52 3.42 22.62 4.00
CA ASN A 52 2.20 23.17 4.58
C ASN A 52 1.02 22.99 3.61
N LYS A 53 1.21 23.37 2.37
CA LYS A 53 0.19 23.22 1.34
C LYS A 53 -0.09 21.74 1.05
N ALA A 54 0.94 20.88 1.09
CA ALA A 54 0.74 19.43 1.01
C ALA A 54 -0.13 18.90 2.14
N ALA A 55 0.11 19.35 3.39
CA ALA A 55 -0.71 18.96 4.54
C ALA A 55 -2.19 19.38 4.37
N GLU A 56 -2.44 20.59 3.86
CA GLU A 56 -3.80 21.07 3.58
C GLU A 56 -4.51 20.19 2.53
N TRP A 57 -3.83 19.85 1.44
CA TRP A 57 -4.39 18.99 0.40
C TRP A 57 -4.68 17.59 0.90
N MET A 58 -3.73 17.00 1.63
CA MET A 58 -3.89 15.67 2.19
C MET A 58 -5.03 15.63 3.20
N LYS A 59 -5.13 16.67 4.06
CA LYS A 59 -6.27 16.80 4.99
C LYS A 59 -7.62 16.84 4.27
N ARG A 60 -7.72 17.55 3.16
CA ARG A 60 -8.97 17.59 2.36
C ARG A 60 -9.34 16.22 1.78
N CYS A 61 -8.33 15.44 1.36
CA CYS A 61 -8.55 14.05 0.94
C CYS A 61 -9.01 13.18 2.11
N ASP A 62 -8.36 13.32 3.26
CA ASP A 62 -8.67 12.57 4.48
C ASP A 62 -10.08 12.85 4.99
N ASP A 63 -10.47 14.12 5.07
CA ASP A 63 -11.80 14.55 5.52
C ASP A 63 -12.93 13.99 4.62
N ARG A 64 -12.61 13.54 3.41
CA ARG A 64 -13.58 13.02 2.41
C ARG A 64 -13.38 11.54 2.08
N ASN A 65 -12.51 10.85 2.80
CA ASN A 65 -12.14 9.44 2.55
C ASN A 65 -11.64 9.18 1.11
N VAL A 66 -10.90 10.13 0.54
CA VAL A 66 -10.27 9.99 -0.78
C VAL A 66 -8.90 9.37 -0.61
N SER A 67 -8.69 8.24 -1.24
CA SER A 67 -7.38 7.57 -1.27
C SER A 67 -6.40 8.33 -2.18
N TYR A 68 -5.11 8.30 -1.83
CA TYR A 68 -4.07 9.00 -2.59
C TYR A 68 -2.73 8.26 -2.57
N CYS A 69 -1.97 8.42 -3.67
CA CYS A 69 -0.62 7.90 -3.83
C CYS A 69 0.38 9.03 -4.02
N VAL A 70 1.47 9.02 -3.24
CA VAL A 70 2.52 10.04 -3.35
C VAL A 70 3.46 9.74 -4.52
N TRP A 71 3.87 10.76 -5.25
CA TRP A 71 4.94 10.74 -6.23
C TRP A 71 6.23 11.35 -5.63
N SER A 72 7.36 10.57 -5.46
CA SER A 72 7.38 9.14 -5.66
C SER A 72 8.39 8.47 -4.70
N LEU A 73 8.17 7.21 -4.38
CA LEU A 73 9.11 6.40 -3.60
C LEU A 73 10.31 6.00 -4.49
N CYS A 74 11.23 6.93 -4.67
CA CYS A 74 12.45 6.73 -5.43
C CYS A 74 13.60 7.50 -4.78
N ASN A 75 14.83 7.25 -5.23
CA ASN A 75 16.05 7.97 -4.84
C ASN A 75 16.65 8.79 -5.98
N LYS A 76 15.85 9.23 -6.93
CA LYS A 76 16.31 10.16 -7.96
C LYS A 76 16.78 11.47 -7.36
N ASN A 77 17.68 12.16 -8.04
CA ASN A 77 18.11 13.50 -7.64
C ASN A 77 17.09 14.55 -8.11
N GLU A 78 15.91 14.52 -7.50
CA GLU A 78 14.79 15.42 -7.76
C GLU A 78 14.02 15.73 -6.46
N SER A 79 13.33 16.85 -6.40
CA SER A 79 12.63 17.31 -5.18
C SER A 79 11.46 16.43 -4.78
N SER A 80 10.85 15.74 -5.73
CA SER A 80 9.74 14.81 -5.50
C SER A 80 10.17 13.48 -4.89
N ALA A 81 11.47 13.14 -4.93
CA ALA A 81 11.98 11.88 -4.40
C ALA A 81 11.82 11.81 -2.88
N LEU A 82 11.28 10.71 -2.37
CA LEU A 82 11.11 10.50 -0.93
C LEU A 82 12.37 9.94 -0.25
N ILE A 83 13.26 9.31 -1.01
CA ILE A 83 14.53 8.74 -0.55
C ILE A 83 15.67 9.64 -1.05
N LYS A 84 16.66 9.89 -0.21
CA LYS A 84 17.84 10.66 -0.60
C LYS A 84 18.58 10.01 -1.76
N SER A 85 19.04 10.76 -2.72
CA SER A 85 19.79 10.25 -3.88
C SER A 85 21.09 9.54 -3.50
N SER A 86 21.67 9.88 -2.34
CA SER A 86 22.84 9.21 -1.77
C SER A 86 22.53 7.85 -1.13
N CYS A 87 21.26 7.48 -0.97
CA CYS A 87 20.86 6.22 -0.35
C CYS A 87 20.86 5.08 -1.38
N GLY A 88 21.74 4.10 -1.18
CA GLY A 88 21.81 2.89 -2.01
C GLY A 88 20.96 1.73 -1.55
N LYS A 89 20.19 1.90 -0.46
CA LYS A 89 19.33 0.83 0.07
C LYS A 89 18.09 0.63 -0.78
N THR A 90 17.66 -0.61 -0.94
CA THR A 90 16.41 -0.99 -1.64
C THR A 90 15.25 -1.31 -0.69
N SER A 91 15.54 -1.39 0.62
CA SER A 91 14.56 -1.66 1.68
C SER A 91 15.13 -1.25 3.05
N GLY A 92 14.30 -1.29 4.10
CA GLY A 92 14.74 -1.04 5.47
C GLY A 92 15.21 0.41 5.71
N TRP A 93 14.64 1.38 5.00
CA TRP A 93 15.00 2.79 5.15
C TRP A 93 14.65 3.30 6.55
N ASN A 94 15.60 3.98 7.16
CA ASN A 94 15.38 4.75 8.38
C ASN A 94 15.08 6.22 8.05
N ILE A 95 14.86 7.04 9.08
CA ILE A 95 14.49 8.46 8.89
C ILE A 95 15.61 9.25 8.19
N ASP A 96 16.87 8.88 8.40
CA ASP A 96 18.03 9.57 7.82
C ASP A 96 18.23 9.24 6.33
N ASP A 97 17.67 8.15 5.84
CA ASP A 97 17.68 7.79 4.43
C ASP A 97 16.66 8.61 3.60
N LEU A 98 15.71 9.28 4.28
CA LEU A 98 14.62 10.00 3.64
C LEU A 98 14.95 11.48 3.41
N THR A 99 14.39 12.05 2.34
CA THR A 99 14.34 13.50 2.10
C THR A 99 13.37 14.15 3.11
N LYS A 100 13.31 15.49 3.16
CA LYS A 100 12.32 16.21 3.97
C LYS A 100 10.88 15.82 3.56
N ALA A 101 10.63 15.67 2.26
CA ALA A 101 9.35 15.19 1.75
C ALA A 101 9.05 13.77 2.23
N GLY A 102 10.03 12.87 2.13
CA GLY A 102 9.89 11.50 2.60
C GLY A 102 9.63 11.38 4.10
N GLN A 103 10.32 12.18 4.93
CA GLN A 103 10.08 12.24 6.37
C GLN A 103 8.67 12.72 6.69
N PHE A 104 8.19 13.77 6.01
CA PHE A 104 6.85 14.30 6.16
C PHE A 104 5.78 13.24 5.82
N ILE A 105 5.87 12.61 4.66
CA ILE A 105 4.93 11.57 4.20
C ILE A 105 4.92 10.38 5.17
N ARG A 106 6.10 9.90 5.57
CA ARG A 106 6.21 8.80 6.54
C ARG A 106 5.53 9.14 7.87
N ASN A 107 5.75 10.33 8.39
CA ASN A 107 5.15 10.75 9.64
C ASN A 107 3.63 10.91 9.51
N HIS A 108 3.14 11.47 8.39
CA HIS A 108 1.72 11.58 8.13
C HIS A 108 1.02 10.22 8.12
N TYR A 109 1.54 9.25 7.38
CA TYR A 109 0.93 7.90 7.34
C TYR A 109 1.00 7.19 8.70
N ARG A 110 2.09 7.35 9.45
CA ARG A 110 2.20 6.78 10.79
C ARG A 110 1.20 7.38 11.77
N SER A 111 1.07 8.69 11.82
CA SER A 111 0.12 9.35 12.71
C SER A 111 -1.33 8.93 12.44
N ARG A 112 -1.67 8.64 11.19
CA ARG A 112 -2.99 8.10 10.85
C ARG A 112 -3.19 6.67 11.35
N MET A 113 -2.18 5.82 11.24
CA MET A 113 -2.23 4.46 11.78
C MET A 113 -2.36 4.47 13.31
N GLU A 114 -1.62 5.35 13.98
CA GLU A 114 -1.68 5.52 15.43
C GLU A 114 -3.04 6.09 15.88
N ASN A 115 -3.56 7.10 15.20
CA ASN A 115 -4.87 7.68 15.49
C ASN A 115 -6.03 6.70 15.23
N THR A 116 -5.95 5.85 14.21
CA THR A 116 -6.96 4.82 13.98
C THR A 116 -6.91 3.74 15.07
N ALA A 117 -5.73 3.41 15.57
CA ALA A 117 -5.58 2.44 16.67
C ALA A 117 -6.02 3.02 18.03
N GLU A 118 -5.76 4.31 18.30
CA GLU A 118 -6.09 4.96 19.57
C GLU A 118 -7.56 5.36 19.69
N ASN A 119 -8.19 5.77 18.58
CA ASN A 119 -9.57 6.30 18.57
C ASN A 119 -10.64 5.24 18.26
N ASN A 120 -10.26 4.02 17.96
CA ASN A 120 -11.20 2.91 17.81
C ASN A 120 -10.97 1.88 18.93
N PRO A 121 -11.76 1.92 20.02
CA PRO A 121 -11.63 0.98 21.13
C PRO A 121 -11.84 -0.49 20.68
N GLU A 122 -12.55 -0.75 19.57
CA GLU A 122 -12.70 -2.09 19.01
C GLU A 122 -11.40 -2.58 18.36
N VAL A 123 -10.65 -1.70 17.68
CA VAL A 123 -9.34 -2.02 17.10
C VAL A 123 -8.29 -2.26 18.18
N LYS A 124 -8.36 -1.50 19.29
CA LYS A 124 -7.45 -1.66 20.44
C LYS A 124 -7.62 -3.02 21.12
N ASN A 125 -8.82 -3.58 21.09
CA ASN A 125 -9.13 -4.90 21.66
C ASN A 125 -8.88 -6.07 20.66
N LEU A 126 -8.84 -5.79 19.34
CA LEU A 126 -8.58 -6.81 18.31
C LEU A 126 -7.09 -6.92 17.96
N ALA A 127 -6.34 -5.84 18.08
CA ALA A 127 -4.95 -5.75 17.60
C ALA A 127 -3.92 -6.62 18.32
N PRO A 128 -3.98 -6.94 19.63
CA PRO A 128 -2.92 -7.67 20.29
C PRO A 128 -2.78 -9.14 19.91
N ASN A 129 -3.80 -9.75 19.35
CA ASN A 129 -3.85 -11.20 19.15
C ASN A 129 -3.99 -11.66 17.69
N ILE A 130 -4.30 -10.76 16.75
CA ILE A 130 -4.44 -11.15 15.35
C ILE A 130 -3.07 -11.33 14.71
N THR A 131 -2.83 -12.49 14.13
CA THR A 131 -1.61 -12.81 13.40
C THR A 131 -1.96 -13.22 11.98
N VAL A 132 -1.32 -12.58 11.01
CA VAL A 132 -1.35 -12.98 9.60
C VAL A 132 -0.06 -13.74 9.32
N SER A 133 -0.16 -15.04 9.07
CA SER A 133 0.97 -15.90 8.73
C SER A 133 0.91 -16.32 7.27
N TYR A 134 2.05 -16.39 6.63
CA TYR A 134 2.14 -16.76 5.22
C TYR A 134 3.48 -17.39 4.89
N LYS A 135 3.49 -18.21 3.84
CA LYS A 135 4.70 -18.76 3.25
C LYS A 135 4.55 -18.84 1.74
N THR A 136 5.68 -18.87 1.06
CA THR A 136 5.77 -18.83 -0.40
C THR A 136 6.52 -20.06 -0.92
N HIS A 137 6.11 -20.54 -2.09
CA HIS A 137 6.87 -21.52 -2.88
C HIS A 137 7.63 -20.75 -3.96
N VAL A 138 8.96 -20.86 -3.92
CA VAL A 138 9.87 -20.16 -4.81
C VAL A 138 10.61 -21.14 -5.70
N GLN A 139 10.75 -20.79 -6.98
CA GLN A 139 11.52 -21.57 -7.95
C GLN A 139 12.88 -22.00 -7.39
N THR A 140 13.21 -23.27 -7.47
CA THR A 140 14.46 -23.89 -7.01
C THR A 140 14.53 -24.07 -5.48
N PHE A 141 13.95 -23.17 -4.68
CA PHE A 141 14.00 -23.22 -3.21
C PHE A 141 12.83 -24.00 -2.59
N GLY A 142 11.73 -24.15 -3.34
CA GLY A 142 10.53 -24.81 -2.82
C GLY A 142 9.77 -23.95 -1.82
N TRP A 143 9.11 -24.58 -0.85
CA TRP A 143 8.44 -23.90 0.23
C TRP A 143 9.42 -23.32 1.22
N GLU A 144 9.35 -22.01 1.42
CA GLU A 144 10.12 -21.31 2.44
C GLU A 144 9.47 -21.42 3.82
N ASN A 145 10.20 -20.97 4.84
CA ASN A 145 9.68 -20.94 6.20
C ASN A 145 8.49 -19.96 6.30
N GLU A 146 7.51 -20.33 7.13
CA GLU A 146 6.40 -19.44 7.43
C GLU A 146 6.89 -18.18 8.16
N VAL A 147 6.40 -17.04 7.74
CA VAL A 147 6.64 -15.74 8.35
C VAL A 147 5.31 -15.05 8.67
N SER A 148 5.34 -13.97 9.44
CA SER A 148 4.12 -13.30 9.88
C SER A 148 4.28 -11.79 9.98
N ASN A 149 3.14 -11.07 9.96
CA ASN A 149 3.00 -9.68 10.33
C ASN A 149 4.00 -8.75 9.63
N GLY A 150 4.02 -8.79 8.29
CA GLY A 150 4.83 -7.90 7.45
C GLY A 150 6.28 -8.34 7.23
N LYS A 151 6.70 -9.50 7.74
CA LYS A 151 8.02 -10.05 7.41
C LYS A 151 8.05 -10.49 5.94
N MET A 152 9.20 -10.36 5.30
CA MET A 152 9.38 -10.76 3.91
C MET A 152 9.24 -12.26 3.74
N ALA A 153 8.45 -12.70 2.75
CA ALA A 153 8.41 -14.05 2.21
C ALA A 153 8.77 -13.99 0.72
N GLY A 154 9.51 -14.97 0.23
CA GLY A 154 10.07 -14.97 -1.11
C GLY A 154 11.47 -14.38 -1.18
N THR A 155 11.96 -14.15 -2.39
CA THR A 155 13.31 -13.67 -2.66
C THR A 155 13.33 -12.33 -3.37
N VAL A 156 14.36 -11.51 -3.10
CA VAL A 156 14.61 -10.25 -3.78
C VAL A 156 15.95 -10.35 -4.53
N GLY A 157 16.00 -9.84 -5.76
CA GLY A 157 17.22 -9.78 -6.56
C GLY A 157 17.75 -11.13 -7.09
N SER A 158 17.02 -12.23 -6.83
CA SER A 158 17.48 -13.59 -7.19
C SER A 158 16.93 -14.08 -8.54
N ALA A 159 16.13 -13.28 -9.26
CA ALA A 159 15.47 -13.65 -10.51
C ALA A 159 14.72 -15.00 -10.43
N LYS A 160 14.09 -15.31 -9.28
CA LYS A 160 13.32 -16.52 -9.04
C LYS A 160 11.82 -16.25 -9.07
N ARG A 161 11.07 -17.15 -9.69
CA ARG A 161 9.61 -17.06 -9.73
C ARG A 161 9.01 -17.38 -8.38
N LEU A 162 8.02 -16.61 -7.98
CA LEU A 162 7.04 -17.03 -6.99
C LEU A 162 6.03 -17.95 -7.68
N GLU A 163 5.79 -19.14 -7.15
CA GLU A 163 4.97 -20.17 -7.79
C GLU A 163 3.72 -20.52 -6.99
N GLY A 164 3.78 -20.45 -5.67
CA GLY A 164 2.66 -20.73 -4.78
C GLY A 164 2.70 -19.90 -3.50
N ILE A 165 1.55 -19.76 -2.85
CA ILE A 165 1.40 -19.03 -1.59
C ILE A 165 0.35 -19.69 -0.70
N THR A 166 0.58 -19.64 0.60
CA THR A 166 -0.45 -19.88 1.62
C THR A 166 -0.53 -18.68 2.54
N ILE A 167 -1.73 -18.29 2.93
CA ILE A 167 -1.99 -17.19 3.87
C ILE A 167 -3.04 -17.63 4.87
N ARG A 168 -2.84 -17.33 6.16
CA ARG A 168 -3.83 -17.56 7.20
C ARG A 168 -3.88 -16.43 8.20
N VAL A 169 -5.06 -16.25 8.79
CA VAL A 169 -5.30 -15.37 9.92
C VAL A 169 -5.59 -16.21 11.14
N SER A 170 -5.09 -15.79 12.28
CA SER A 170 -5.34 -16.43 13.59
C SER A 170 -5.46 -15.36 14.68
N GLY A 171 -5.99 -15.75 15.84
CA GLY A 171 -6.20 -14.86 17.00
C GLY A 171 -7.65 -14.38 17.16
N ASP A 172 -8.48 -14.48 16.13
CA ASP A 172 -9.92 -14.23 16.20
C ASP A 172 -10.66 -15.32 15.40
N SER A 173 -11.55 -16.06 16.05
CA SER A 173 -12.34 -17.13 15.42
C SER A 173 -13.43 -16.60 14.45
N ASN A 174 -13.77 -15.32 14.55
CA ASN A 174 -14.73 -14.65 13.69
C ASN A 174 -14.09 -13.88 12.54
N LEU A 175 -12.78 -14.01 12.37
CA LEU A 175 -12.00 -13.43 11.28
C LEU A 175 -11.32 -14.53 10.47
N GLY A 176 -11.48 -14.50 9.17
CA GLY A 176 -10.83 -15.38 8.22
C GLY A 176 -10.22 -14.61 7.06
N ILE A 177 -9.58 -15.32 6.18
CA ILE A 177 -8.98 -14.77 4.96
C ILE A 177 -9.26 -15.72 3.80
N ARG A 178 -9.63 -15.19 2.65
CA ARG A 178 -9.64 -15.91 1.39
C ARG A 178 -8.81 -15.19 0.35
N TYR A 179 -8.23 -15.94 -0.54
CA TYR A 179 -7.37 -15.42 -1.59
C TYR A 179 -7.39 -16.31 -2.83
N LYS A 180 -7.08 -15.71 -3.96
CA LYS A 180 -6.87 -16.42 -5.24
C LYS A 180 -5.72 -15.78 -5.97
N THR A 181 -5.03 -16.58 -6.79
CA THR A 181 -3.89 -16.12 -7.58
C THR A 181 -4.15 -16.24 -9.07
N HIS A 182 -3.58 -15.32 -9.82
CA HIS A 182 -3.46 -15.43 -11.28
C HIS A 182 -2.14 -16.13 -11.57
N VAL A 183 -2.20 -17.24 -12.29
CA VAL A 183 -1.05 -18.08 -12.61
C VAL A 183 -0.78 -18.02 -14.10
N GLN A 184 0.48 -17.95 -14.47
CA GLN A 184 0.94 -17.96 -15.86
C GLN A 184 0.30 -19.10 -16.65
N SER A 185 -0.33 -18.79 -17.77
CA SER A 185 -1.04 -19.69 -18.70
C SER A 185 -2.36 -20.27 -18.17
N TYR A 186 -2.66 -20.17 -16.86
CA TYR A 186 -3.89 -20.72 -16.27
C TYR A 186 -4.92 -19.63 -15.95
N GLY A 187 -4.48 -18.38 -15.78
CA GLY A 187 -5.37 -17.30 -15.37
C GLY A 187 -5.71 -17.34 -13.87
N TRP A 188 -6.83 -16.75 -13.52
CA TRP A 188 -7.31 -16.74 -12.13
C TRP A 188 -7.75 -18.12 -11.70
N GLN A 189 -7.20 -18.59 -10.57
CA GLN A 189 -7.62 -19.80 -9.88
C GLN A 189 -8.83 -19.54 -8.98
N ASP A 190 -9.43 -20.64 -8.48
CA ASP A 190 -10.48 -20.56 -7.48
C ASP A 190 -9.99 -19.99 -6.15
N TRP A 191 -10.94 -19.42 -5.40
CA TRP A 191 -10.67 -18.94 -4.04
C TRP A 191 -10.18 -20.05 -3.13
N LYS A 192 -9.17 -19.76 -2.36
CA LYS A 192 -8.62 -20.59 -1.28
C LYS A 192 -8.78 -19.86 0.03
N GLU A 193 -8.89 -20.62 1.12
CA GLU A 193 -9.16 -20.07 2.45
C GLU A 193 -8.07 -20.52 3.44
N ASN A 194 -7.75 -19.64 4.37
CA ASN A 194 -7.04 -19.90 5.63
C ASN A 194 -5.94 -20.98 5.57
N GLY A 195 -4.90 -20.74 4.79
CA GLY A 195 -3.74 -21.62 4.70
C GLY A 195 -3.77 -22.67 3.58
N VAL A 196 -4.87 -22.74 2.81
CA VAL A 196 -4.93 -23.60 1.62
C VAL A 196 -4.10 -22.96 0.50
N MET A 197 -3.24 -23.75 -0.15
CA MET A 197 -2.36 -23.26 -1.20
C MET A 197 -3.16 -22.70 -2.40
N SER A 198 -2.72 -21.53 -2.89
CA SER A 198 -3.07 -20.97 -4.19
C SER A 198 -1.80 -20.81 -5.02
N GLY A 199 -1.88 -21.08 -6.33
CA GLY A 199 -0.74 -21.17 -7.23
C GLY A 199 -0.44 -22.61 -7.65
N THR A 200 0.78 -22.88 -8.03
CA THR A 200 1.27 -24.20 -8.48
C THR A 200 2.58 -24.58 -7.79
N THR A 201 2.92 -25.86 -7.81
CA THR A 201 4.23 -26.36 -7.41
C THR A 201 4.72 -27.37 -8.43
N GLY A 202 5.99 -27.29 -8.83
CA GLY A 202 6.60 -28.22 -9.77
C GLY A 202 6.21 -28.01 -11.25
N GLU A 203 5.40 -27.00 -11.58
CA GLU A 203 4.90 -26.75 -12.92
C GLU A 203 5.66 -25.64 -13.67
N ALA A 204 6.62 -25.02 -13.00
CA ALA A 204 7.39 -23.89 -13.51
C ALA A 204 6.51 -22.70 -13.97
N LYS A 205 5.36 -22.47 -13.30
CA LYS A 205 4.43 -21.37 -13.54
C LYS A 205 4.54 -20.32 -12.46
N ARG A 206 4.68 -19.06 -12.88
CA ARG A 206 4.76 -17.95 -11.91
C ARG A 206 3.38 -17.46 -11.48
N LEU A 207 3.28 -16.99 -10.27
CA LEU A 207 2.19 -16.12 -9.84
C LEU A 207 2.37 -14.74 -10.49
N GLU A 208 1.30 -14.19 -11.04
CA GLU A 208 1.28 -12.92 -11.75
C GLU A 208 0.46 -11.85 -11.02
N ALA A 209 -0.55 -12.29 -10.26
CA ALA A 209 -1.36 -11.42 -9.42
C ALA A 209 -2.00 -12.21 -8.27
N ILE A 210 -2.44 -11.51 -7.24
CA ILE A 210 -3.18 -12.06 -6.11
C ILE A 210 -4.36 -11.15 -5.77
N CYS A 211 -5.48 -11.75 -5.41
CA CYS A 211 -6.63 -11.09 -4.80
C CYS A 211 -6.80 -11.64 -3.39
N ILE A 212 -6.97 -10.78 -2.41
CA ILE A 212 -7.09 -11.14 -0.99
C ILE A 212 -8.33 -10.44 -0.41
N GLU A 213 -9.12 -11.16 0.37
CA GLU A 213 -10.28 -10.63 1.07
C GLU A 213 -10.33 -11.18 2.50
N LEU A 214 -10.71 -10.35 3.45
CA LEU A 214 -11.08 -10.81 4.77
C LEU A 214 -12.48 -11.46 4.74
N THR A 215 -12.68 -12.45 5.58
CA THR A 215 -13.96 -13.18 5.73
C THR A 215 -14.36 -13.27 7.20
N GLY A 216 -15.57 -13.71 7.47
CA GLY A 216 -16.10 -13.84 8.83
C GLY A 216 -16.85 -12.61 9.33
N ALA A 217 -17.42 -12.71 10.52
CA ALA A 217 -18.28 -11.67 11.10
C ALA A 217 -17.54 -10.38 11.46
N ASN A 218 -16.22 -10.45 11.66
CA ASN A 218 -15.37 -9.33 12.05
C ASN A 218 -14.57 -8.73 10.87
N LYS A 219 -14.86 -9.10 9.64
CA LYS A 219 -14.11 -8.68 8.44
C LYS A 219 -14.11 -7.17 8.17
N ASP A 220 -15.10 -6.44 8.66
CA ASP A 220 -15.31 -5.00 8.44
C ASP A 220 -15.01 -4.15 9.70
N LYS A 221 -14.44 -4.76 10.74
CA LYS A 221 -14.11 -4.12 12.02
C LYS A 221 -12.68 -3.62 12.07
#